data_d71b960afa80992618758d66d0f1090d
#
_entry.id   d71b960afa80992618758d66d0f1090d
#
_cell.length_a   1.000
_cell.length_b   1.000
_cell.length_c   1.000
_cell.angle_alpha   90.00
_cell.angle_beta   90.00
_cell.angle_gamma   90.00
#
_symmetry.space_group_name_H-M   'P 1'
#
loop_
_entity.id
_entity.type
_entity.pdbx_description
1 polymer ?
#
loop_
_entity_poly.entity_id
_entity_poly.type
_entity_poly.pdbx_seq_one_letter_code
_entity_poly.pdbx_strand_id
1 'polypeptide(L)'
;MIKVTLKIVCDSGPIIYLDELNCLYLLEDFQEILIPETVHKEIKRYRPSSFKKLSLPFNLSPGNIPDNAPLLTLCRIFSLDVGETEALALMEKNPKAIFLTDDASARMVVEQM
;
A
#
# COMPACT_ATOMS: atom_id res chain seq x y z
N MET A 1 -23.24 -7.60 8.73
CA MET A 1 -22.10 -6.69 8.48
C MET A 1 -21.92 -6.52 6.97
N ILE A 2 -21.83 -5.29 6.51
CA ILE A 2 -21.61 -4.99 5.09
C ILE A 2 -20.11 -4.94 4.85
N LYS A 3 -19.62 -5.80 3.99
CA LYS A 3 -18.20 -5.80 3.62
C LYS A 3 -17.95 -4.77 2.53
N VAL A 4 -16.90 -3.98 2.69
CA VAL A 4 -16.50 -3.00 1.69
C VAL A 4 -15.92 -3.74 0.48
N THR A 5 -16.45 -3.46 -0.72
CA THR A 5 -16.03 -4.10 -1.96
C THR A 5 -14.79 -3.44 -2.58
N LEU A 6 -14.09 -2.61 -1.82
CA LEU A 6 -12.89 -1.91 -2.26
C LEU A 6 -11.63 -2.66 -1.86
N LYS A 7 -10.62 -2.56 -2.73
CA LYS A 7 -9.28 -3.04 -2.44
C LYS A 7 -8.45 -1.92 -1.83
N ILE A 8 -7.43 -2.28 -1.06
CA ILE A 8 -6.48 -1.32 -0.50
C ILE A 8 -5.11 -1.58 -1.09
N VAL A 9 -4.40 -0.52 -1.46
CA VAL A 9 -2.97 -0.57 -1.72
C VAL A 9 -2.28 -0.02 -0.47
N CYS A 10 -1.44 -0.81 0.17
CA CYS A 10 -0.82 -0.41 1.44
C CYS A 10 0.66 -0.12 1.30
N ASP A 11 1.08 0.95 1.95
CA ASP A 11 2.47 1.21 2.30
C ASP A 11 2.80 0.46 3.60
N SER A 12 4.09 0.38 3.97
CA SER A 12 4.51 -0.37 5.15
C SER A 12 4.10 0.28 6.47
N GLY A 13 4.18 1.61 6.56
CA GLY A 13 3.91 2.34 7.80
C GLY A 13 2.55 2.02 8.41
N PRO A 14 1.45 2.17 7.66
CA PRO A 14 0.12 1.87 8.21
C PRO A 14 -0.04 0.44 8.73
N ILE A 15 0.50 -0.55 8.04
CA ILE A 15 0.44 -1.95 8.49
C ILE A 15 1.21 -2.13 9.80
N ILE A 16 2.42 -1.58 9.86
CA ILE A 16 3.26 -1.67 11.06
C ILE A 16 2.57 -0.99 12.24
N TYR A 17 2.04 0.21 12.04
CA TYR A 17 1.32 0.94 13.09
C TYR A 17 0.10 0.20 13.60
N LEU A 18 -0.73 -0.31 12.69
CA LEU A 18 -1.93 -1.05 13.08
C LEU A 18 -1.57 -2.32 13.83
N ASP A 19 -0.49 -2.99 13.44
CA ASP A 19 -0.02 -4.18 14.16
C ASP A 19 0.47 -3.81 15.57
N GLU A 20 1.24 -2.74 15.69
CA GLU A 20 1.71 -2.27 17.00
C GLU A 20 0.56 -1.93 17.95
N LEU A 21 -0.53 -1.42 17.42
CA LEU A 21 -1.72 -1.06 18.18
C LEU A 21 -2.71 -2.21 18.34
N ASN A 22 -2.40 -3.40 17.81
CA ASN A 22 -3.29 -4.55 17.75
C ASN A 22 -4.62 -4.24 17.04
N CYS A 23 -4.55 -3.43 15.98
CA CYS A 23 -5.71 -2.94 15.23
C CYS A 23 -5.75 -3.41 13.77
N LEU A 24 -4.97 -4.43 13.40
CA LEU A 24 -5.00 -4.96 12.03
C LEU A 24 -6.40 -5.45 11.61
N TYR A 25 -7.23 -5.83 12.57
CA TYR A 25 -8.61 -6.25 12.30
C TYR A 25 -9.44 -5.16 11.62
N LEU A 26 -9.04 -3.89 11.73
CA LEU A 26 -9.75 -2.79 11.06
C LEU A 26 -9.67 -2.90 9.54
N LEU A 27 -8.71 -3.64 8.99
CA LEU A 27 -8.57 -3.83 7.55
C LEU A 27 -9.45 -4.97 7.02
N GLU A 28 -10.08 -5.76 7.91
CA GLU A 28 -10.83 -6.95 7.52
C GLU A 28 -12.13 -6.65 6.76
N ASP A 29 -12.61 -5.41 6.82
CA ASP A 29 -13.82 -5.00 6.10
C ASP A 29 -13.58 -4.78 4.61
N PHE A 30 -12.32 -4.71 4.18
CA PHE A 30 -11.98 -4.53 2.76
C PHE A 30 -11.93 -5.86 2.02
N GLN A 31 -12.02 -5.80 0.70
CA GLN A 31 -12.04 -6.99 -0.14
C GLN A 31 -10.69 -7.71 -0.13
N GLU A 32 -9.61 -6.96 -0.32
CA GLU A 32 -8.25 -7.51 -0.27
C GLU A 32 -7.23 -6.39 -0.12
N ILE A 33 -6.01 -6.75 0.25
CA ILE A 33 -4.87 -5.84 0.34
C ILE A 33 -3.92 -6.16 -0.81
N LEU A 34 -3.52 -5.13 -1.55
CA LEU A 34 -2.48 -5.20 -2.56
C LEU A 34 -1.20 -4.67 -1.95
N ILE A 35 -0.15 -5.48 -1.93
CA ILE A 35 1.10 -5.15 -1.26
C ILE A 35 2.25 -5.23 -2.25
N PRO A 36 2.96 -4.11 -2.51
CA PRO A 36 4.17 -4.15 -3.33
C PRO A 36 5.25 -5.02 -2.69
N GLU A 37 6.08 -5.61 -3.52
CA GLU A 37 7.14 -6.52 -3.06
C GLU A 37 8.06 -5.87 -2.03
N THR A 38 8.52 -4.65 -2.27
CA THR A 38 9.40 -3.94 -1.36
C THR A 38 8.72 -3.65 -0.02
N VAL A 39 7.44 -3.27 -0.06
CA VAL A 39 6.64 -3.03 1.14
C VAL A 39 6.49 -4.32 1.95
N HIS A 40 6.24 -5.43 1.28
CA HIS A 40 6.15 -6.74 1.93
C HIS A 40 7.44 -7.08 2.67
N LYS A 41 8.59 -6.86 2.04
CA LYS A 41 9.89 -7.10 2.66
C LYS A 41 10.11 -6.23 3.90
N GLU A 42 9.72 -4.97 3.84
CA GLU A 42 9.82 -4.07 5.00
C GLU A 42 8.97 -4.54 6.16
N ILE A 43 7.72 -4.90 5.89
CA ILE A 43 6.81 -5.37 6.95
C ILE A 43 7.37 -6.64 7.60
N LYS A 44 7.86 -7.59 6.79
CA LYS A 44 8.46 -8.82 7.31
C LYS A 44 9.70 -8.55 8.15
N ARG A 45 10.45 -7.51 7.81
CA ARG A 45 11.66 -7.14 8.54
C ARG A 45 11.35 -6.58 9.94
N TYR A 46 10.34 -5.72 10.04
CA TYR A 46 10.02 -5.03 11.29
C TYR A 46 8.95 -5.72 12.12
N ARG A 47 7.98 -6.37 11.47
CA ARG A 47 6.87 -7.05 12.14
C ARG A 47 6.55 -8.35 11.42
N PRO A 48 7.43 -9.38 11.52
CA PRO A 48 7.29 -10.59 10.70
C PRO A 48 6.00 -11.39 10.93
N SER A 49 5.34 -11.19 12.06
CA SER A 49 4.09 -11.90 12.35
C SER A 49 2.83 -11.17 11.86
N SER A 50 2.96 -9.95 11.29
CA SER A 50 1.80 -9.16 10.88
C SER A 50 0.89 -9.90 9.90
N PHE A 51 1.47 -10.56 8.89
CA PHE A 51 0.68 -11.26 7.87
C PHE A 51 -0.12 -12.45 8.42
N LYS A 52 0.34 -13.04 9.51
CA LYS A 52 -0.38 -14.14 10.18
C LYS A 52 -1.63 -13.65 10.91
N LYS A 53 -1.68 -12.36 11.23
CA LYS A 53 -2.79 -11.73 11.94
C LYS A 53 -3.88 -11.22 11.00
N LEU A 54 -3.56 -11.11 9.70
CA LEU A 54 -4.52 -10.67 8.69
C LEU A 54 -5.36 -11.84 8.24
N SER A 55 -6.69 -11.71 8.35
CA SER A 55 -7.62 -12.75 7.94
C SER A 55 -8.17 -12.55 6.53
N LEU A 56 -8.02 -11.33 5.96
CA LEU A 56 -8.45 -11.09 4.59
C LEU A 56 -7.36 -11.45 3.58
N PRO A 57 -7.73 -11.76 2.32
CA PRO A 57 -6.75 -12.05 1.29
C PRO A 57 -5.81 -10.87 1.05
N PHE A 58 -4.53 -11.16 0.87
CA PHE A 58 -3.59 -10.16 0.40
C PHE A 58 -2.83 -10.70 -0.80
N ASN A 59 -2.52 -9.82 -1.73
CA ASN A 59 -1.79 -10.13 -2.95
C ASN A 59 -0.46 -9.40 -2.96
N LEU A 60 0.61 -10.20 -3.08
CA LEU A 60 1.95 -9.67 -3.26
C LEU A 60 2.13 -9.35 -4.75
N SER A 61 2.44 -8.11 -5.05
CA SER A 61 2.64 -7.66 -6.43
C SER A 61 4.12 -7.47 -6.74
N PRO A 62 4.55 -7.77 -7.99
CA PRO A 62 5.93 -7.50 -8.42
C PRO A 62 6.29 -6.03 -8.24
N GLY A 63 7.59 -5.76 -8.04
CA GLY A 63 8.09 -4.40 -7.88
C GLY A 63 8.15 -3.66 -9.21
N ASN A 64 7.04 -3.11 -9.65
CA ASN A 64 6.96 -2.31 -10.87
C ASN A 64 7.00 -0.83 -10.55
N ILE A 65 7.49 -0.04 -11.52
CA ILE A 65 7.39 1.42 -11.47
C ILE A 65 6.17 1.88 -12.29
N PRO A 66 5.65 3.10 -12.07
CA PRO A 66 4.54 3.62 -12.87
C PRO A 66 4.89 3.68 -14.37
N ASP A 67 3.93 3.28 -15.21
CA ASP A 67 4.07 3.38 -16.66
C ASP A 67 3.87 4.83 -17.16
N ASN A 68 3.06 5.61 -16.45
CA ASN A 68 2.78 6.99 -16.79
C ASN A 68 4.02 7.86 -16.51
N ALA A 69 4.61 8.44 -17.56
CA ALA A 69 5.84 9.23 -17.42
C ALA A 69 5.68 10.48 -16.53
N PRO A 70 4.60 11.28 -16.63
CA PRO A 70 4.37 12.38 -15.68
C PRO A 70 4.28 11.90 -14.23
N LEU A 71 3.62 10.80 -13.98
CA LEU A 71 3.51 10.24 -12.63
C LEU A 71 4.88 9.82 -12.09
N LEU A 72 5.68 9.14 -12.91
CA LEU A 72 7.03 8.75 -12.53
C LEU A 72 7.91 9.97 -12.22
N THR A 73 7.76 11.03 -13.01
CA THR A 73 8.46 12.30 -12.77
C THR A 73 8.07 12.90 -11.42
N LEU A 74 6.79 12.89 -11.07
CA LEU A 74 6.33 13.37 -9.76
C LEU A 74 6.94 12.55 -8.62
N CYS A 75 7.02 11.24 -8.78
CA CYS A 75 7.68 10.38 -7.79
C CYS A 75 9.13 10.80 -7.54
N ARG A 76 9.84 11.15 -8.59
CA ARG A 76 11.23 11.62 -8.50
C ARG A 76 11.33 13.00 -7.85
N ILE A 77 10.46 13.92 -8.24
CA ILE A 77 10.43 15.28 -7.67
C ILE A 77 10.17 15.25 -6.17
N PHE A 78 9.25 14.41 -5.72
CA PHE A 78 8.91 14.27 -4.31
C PHE A 78 9.82 13.28 -3.57
N SER A 79 10.83 12.74 -4.24
CA SER A 79 11.82 11.81 -3.65
C SER A 79 11.16 10.60 -2.98
N LEU A 80 10.15 10.02 -3.62
CA LEU A 80 9.49 8.84 -3.10
C LEU A 80 10.45 7.66 -3.12
N ASP A 81 10.39 6.84 -2.09
CA ASP A 81 11.22 5.64 -2.02
C ASP A 81 10.69 4.54 -2.95
N VAL A 82 11.40 3.41 -2.99
CA VAL A 82 11.06 2.29 -3.89
C VAL A 82 9.68 1.73 -3.56
N GLY A 83 9.38 1.51 -2.27
CA GLY A 83 8.11 0.97 -1.84
C GLY A 83 6.94 1.87 -2.21
N GLU A 84 7.08 3.17 -1.98
CA GLU A 84 6.07 4.16 -2.31
C GLU A 84 5.84 4.24 -3.82
N THR A 85 6.92 4.22 -4.62
CA THR A 85 6.83 4.25 -6.07
C THR A 85 6.13 3.00 -6.61
N GLU A 86 6.45 1.83 -6.07
CA GLU A 86 5.77 0.58 -6.42
C GLU A 86 4.28 0.62 -6.05
N ALA A 87 3.95 1.20 -4.91
CA ALA A 87 2.56 1.36 -4.48
C ALA A 87 1.77 2.24 -5.47
N LEU A 88 2.37 3.31 -5.97
CA LEU A 88 1.74 4.17 -6.95
C LEU A 88 1.54 3.45 -8.30
N ALA A 89 2.47 2.56 -8.68
CA ALA A 89 2.27 1.72 -9.86
C ALA A 89 1.04 0.82 -9.71
N LEU A 90 0.81 0.29 -8.51
CA LEU A 90 -0.39 -0.49 -8.22
C LEU A 90 -1.66 0.37 -8.26
N MET A 91 -1.62 1.59 -7.75
CA MET A 91 -2.74 2.53 -7.83
C MET A 91 -3.08 2.86 -9.27
N GLU A 92 -2.07 3.00 -10.13
CA GLU A 92 -2.26 3.25 -11.55
C GLU A 92 -3.08 2.12 -12.22
N LYS A 93 -2.81 0.87 -11.82
CA LYS A 93 -3.52 -0.31 -12.34
C LYS A 93 -4.85 -0.57 -11.63
N ASN A 94 -5.04 -0.01 -10.46
CA ASN A 94 -6.24 -0.20 -9.63
C ASN A 94 -6.79 1.16 -9.18
N PRO A 95 -7.29 1.98 -10.12
CA PRO A 95 -7.64 3.38 -9.82
C PRO A 95 -8.79 3.54 -8.82
N LYS A 96 -9.57 2.48 -8.57
CA LYS A 96 -10.64 2.52 -7.58
C LYS A 96 -10.20 2.06 -6.20
N ALA A 97 -8.95 1.56 -6.06
CA ALA A 97 -8.43 1.15 -4.77
C ALA A 97 -8.16 2.37 -3.88
N ILE A 98 -8.18 2.13 -2.58
CA ILE A 98 -7.80 3.14 -1.60
C ILE A 98 -6.32 2.98 -1.31
N PHE A 99 -5.57 4.08 -1.34
CA PHE A 99 -4.16 4.09 -0.99
C PHE A 99 -4.01 4.41 0.50
N LEU A 100 -3.47 3.45 1.24
CA LEU A 100 -3.23 3.61 2.67
C LEU A 100 -1.74 3.90 2.88
N THR A 101 -1.42 5.14 3.25
CA THR A 101 -0.06 5.60 3.47
C THR A 101 0.00 6.61 4.62
N ASP A 102 1.13 6.65 5.32
CA ASP A 102 1.45 7.68 6.30
C ASP A 102 2.38 8.75 5.73
N ASP A 103 2.77 8.63 4.46
CA ASP A 103 3.66 9.57 3.79
C ASP A 103 2.87 10.67 3.08
N ALA A 104 3.08 11.92 3.50
CA ALA A 104 2.36 13.06 2.93
C ALA A 104 2.72 13.30 1.46
N SER A 105 3.98 13.10 1.08
CA SER A 105 4.41 13.27 -0.31
C SER A 105 3.77 12.23 -1.23
N ALA A 106 3.74 10.96 -0.81
CA ALA A 106 3.09 9.90 -1.58
C ALA A 106 1.60 10.18 -1.77
N ARG A 107 0.93 10.66 -0.70
CA ARG A 107 -0.48 11.03 -0.77
C ARG A 107 -0.70 12.19 -1.76
N MET A 108 0.16 13.20 -1.73
CA MET A 108 0.06 14.33 -2.66
C MET A 108 0.21 13.88 -4.11
N VAL A 109 1.12 12.95 -4.38
CA VAL A 109 1.31 12.43 -5.74
C VAL A 109 0.08 11.66 -6.20
N VAL A 110 -0.49 10.81 -5.34
CA VAL A 110 -1.67 10.04 -5.71
C VAL A 110 -2.88 10.93 -6.01
N GLU A 111 -2.99 12.06 -5.34
CA GLU A 111 -4.06 13.03 -5.59
C GLU A 111 -3.97 13.68 -6.98
N GLN A 112 -2.80 13.62 -7.62
CA GLN A 112 -2.60 14.16 -8.97
C GLN A 112 -2.94 13.11 -10.07
N MET A 113 -3.28 11.92 -9.70
CA MET A 113 -3.58 10.83 -10.65
C MET A 113 -4.96 10.94 -11.29
#